data_77d2ebdf6cef08f322601eb86705607b
#
_entry.id   77d2ebdf6cef08f322601eb86705607b
#
_cell.length_a   1.000
_cell.length_b   1.000
_cell.length_c   1.000
_cell.angle_alpha   90.00
_cell.angle_beta   90.00
_cell.angle_gamma   90.00
#
_symmetry.space_group_name_H-M   'P 1'
#
loop_
_entity.id
_entity.type
_entity.pdbx_description
1 polymer ?
#
loop_
_entity_poly.entity_id
_entity_poly.type
_entity_poly.pdbx_seq_one_letter_code
_entity_poly.pdbx_strand_id
1 'polypeptide(L)'
;MSRFIDAAEQLLGGPVIPECPEGVLYFAEAGWHTDDGTGVHGVKFAAYFDDLTAANGALRLVPGSHHPEQHARLAAYERRQRPVRIDADPAAYQASIPGYVAATSPGDVIAFDLHTWHASFGGQDRLAWTAVYQRCPETAAERDRTLRSVHDSFEQGFRGFDRDRYPVWRDWLGGAAAHPRRAPVIERMRHAGVLDLPGARDGW
;
A
#
# COMPACT_ATOMS: atom_id res chain seq x y z
N MET A 1 -7.49 8.56 -12.19
CA MET A 1 -7.06 7.14 -12.22
C MET A 1 -6.03 6.84 -13.32
N SER A 2 -6.14 7.33 -14.55
CA SER A 2 -5.13 7.08 -15.60
C SER A 2 -3.71 7.52 -15.19
N ARG A 3 -3.56 8.69 -14.57
CA ARG A 3 -2.24 9.20 -14.13
C ARG A 3 -1.53 8.29 -13.13
N PHE A 4 -2.27 7.64 -12.22
CA PHE A 4 -1.68 6.69 -11.26
C PHE A 4 -1.23 5.41 -11.92
N ILE A 5 -1.99 4.89 -12.89
CA ILE A 5 -1.58 3.74 -13.70
C ILE A 5 -0.29 4.07 -14.46
N ASP A 6 -0.25 5.21 -15.14
CA ASP A 6 0.92 5.66 -15.90
C ASP A 6 2.16 5.83 -15.00
N ALA A 7 1.99 6.44 -13.83
CA ALA A 7 3.06 6.60 -12.86
C ALA A 7 3.53 5.25 -12.28
N ALA A 8 2.60 4.35 -11.95
CA ALA A 8 2.94 3.02 -11.45
C ALA A 8 3.70 2.20 -12.52
N GLU A 9 3.25 2.23 -13.77
CA GLU A 9 3.93 1.56 -14.88
C GLU A 9 5.35 2.10 -15.09
N GLN A 10 5.57 3.41 -14.92
CA GLN A 10 6.90 4.02 -14.97
C GLN A 10 7.78 3.58 -13.79
N LEU A 11 7.25 3.66 -12.58
CA LEU A 11 8.00 3.32 -11.37
C LEU A 11 8.38 1.85 -11.29
N LEU A 12 7.47 0.96 -11.73
CA LEU A 12 7.65 -0.49 -11.67
C LEU A 12 8.27 -1.07 -12.97
N GLY A 13 8.48 -0.24 -13.99
CA GLY A 13 9.12 -0.63 -15.24
C GLY A 13 8.29 -1.58 -16.11
N GLY A 14 6.96 -1.56 -16.02
CA GLY A 14 6.10 -2.39 -16.86
C GLY A 14 4.63 -2.38 -16.45
N PRO A 15 3.81 -3.22 -17.10
CA PRO A 15 2.38 -3.29 -16.86
C PRO A 15 2.03 -3.54 -15.40
N VAL A 16 0.96 -2.90 -14.91
CA VAL A 16 0.51 -3.03 -13.53
C VAL A 16 -0.94 -3.49 -13.43
N ILE A 17 -1.28 -4.06 -12.28
CA ILE A 17 -2.65 -4.30 -11.82
C ILE A 17 -2.88 -3.54 -10.50
N PRO A 18 -4.07 -2.97 -10.26
CA PRO A 18 -4.42 -2.41 -8.97
C PRO A 18 -4.67 -3.53 -7.96
N GLU A 19 -4.25 -3.30 -6.71
CA GLU A 19 -4.60 -4.17 -5.60
C GLU A 19 -5.84 -3.63 -4.88
N CYS A 20 -5.72 -2.46 -4.24
CA CYS A 20 -6.81 -1.83 -3.51
C CYS A 20 -6.68 -0.31 -3.48
N PRO A 21 -7.66 0.45 -3.94
CA PRO A 21 -7.81 1.86 -3.60
C PRO A 21 -8.66 1.99 -2.33
N GLU A 22 -8.20 2.76 -1.36
CA GLU A 22 -8.86 2.92 -0.07
C GLU A 22 -9.01 4.39 0.32
N GLY A 23 -10.17 4.73 0.91
CA GLY A 23 -10.30 5.90 1.76
C GLY A 23 -10.09 5.47 3.21
N VAL A 24 -9.17 6.08 3.90
CA VAL A 24 -8.76 5.68 5.26
C VAL A 24 -8.82 6.86 6.19
N LEU A 25 -9.42 6.67 7.36
CA LEU A 25 -9.33 7.59 8.48
C LEU A 25 -8.42 6.98 9.54
N TYR A 26 -7.23 7.55 9.69
CA TYR A 26 -6.25 7.09 10.68
C TYR A 26 -6.50 7.76 12.02
N PHE A 27 -6.95 6.99 13.00
CA PHE A 27 -7.22 7.47 14.37
C PHE A 27 -5.99 7.49 15.28
N ALA A 28 -4.93 6.79 14.90
CA ALA A 28 -3.76 6.58 15.75
C ALA A 28 -2.46 6.62 14.95
N GLU A 29 -1.39 6.48 15.69
CA GLU A 29 -0.04 6.31 15.13
C GLU A 29 0.11 4.97 14.42
N ALA A 30 0.96 4.93 13.40
CA ALA A 30 1.43 3.72 12.76
C ALA A 30 2.92 3.54 13.06
N GLY A 31 3.27 2.49 13.79
CA GLY A 31 4.66 2.13 14.07
C GLY A 31 5.43 1.75 12.80
N TRP A 32 6.73 1.60 12.92
CA TRP A 32 7.58 1.20 11.80
C TRP A 32 7.18 -0.16 11.23
N HIS A 33 6.87 -0.22 9.94
CA HIS A 33 6.45 -1.42 9.22
C HIS A 33 6.69 -1.29 7.70
N THR A 34 6.40 -2.34 6.99
CA THR A 34 6.27 -2.38 5.52
C THR A 34 4.88 -2.88 5.16
N ASP A 35 4.37 -2.53 3.99
CA ASP A 35 3.02 -2.91 3.56
C ASP A 35 2.93 -4.32 2.99
N ASP A 36 4.04 -4.88 2.50
CA ASP A 36 4.04 -6.23 1.91
C ASP A 36 4.99 -7.19 2.61
N GLY A 37 4.49 -8.40 2.88
CA GLY A 37 5.24 -9.55 3.38
C GLY A 37 5.36 -10.70 2.37
N THR A 38 4.74 -10.60 1.21
CA THR A 38 4.68 -11.68 0.21
C THR A 38 5.77 -11.59 -0.85
N GLY A 39 6.45 -10.45 -0.96
CA GLY A 39 7.52 -10.20 -1.93
C GLY A 39 6.99 -9.83 -3.33
N VAL A 40 5.84 -9.17 -3.41
CA VAL A 40 5.35 -8.60 -4.67
C VAL A 40 6.11 -7.30 -4.99
N HIS A 41 6.32 -7.03 -6.26
CA HIS A 41 6.89 -5.77 -6.73
C HIS A 41 5.76 -4.76 -6.90
N GLY A 42 5.64 -3.82 -5.98
CA GLY A 42 4.51 -2.90 -5.95
C GLY A 42 4.85 -1.50 -5.44
N VAL A 43 3.96 -0.57 -5.74
CA VAL A 43 4.03 0.83 -5.32
C VAL A 43 2.73 1.24 -4.65
N LYS A 44 2.83 1.95 -3.53
CA LYS A 44 1.71 2.61 -2.87
C LYS A 44 1.75 4.10 -3.15
N PHE A 45 0.60 4.63 -3.48
CA PHE A 45 0.33 6.06 -3.51
C PHE A 45 -0.49 6.43 -2.29
N ALA A 46 -0.07 7.48 -1.59
CA ALA A 46 -0.80 8.04 -0.45
C ALA A 46 -1.02 9.54 -0.63
N ALA A 47 -2.25 9.98 -0.53
CA ALA A 47 -2.65 11.37 -0.55
C ALA A 47 -3.42 11.69 0.73
N TYR A 48 -3.00 12.74 1.42
CA TYR A 48 -3.67 13.22 2.63
C TYR A 48 -4.49 14.46 2.31
N PHE A 49 -5.59 14.64 3.04
CA PHE A 49 -6.51 15.76 2.83
C PHE A 49 -6.23 16.93 3.78
N ASP A 50 -5.21 16.78 4.63
CA ASP A 50 -4.75 17.78 5.59
C ASP A 50 -3.29 18.14 5.36
N ASP A 51 -2.87 19.32 5.83
CA ASP A 51 -1.47 19.69 5.91
C ASP A 51 -0.78 18.85 6.98
N LEU A 52 0.16 18.00 6.57
CA LEU A 52 0.90 17.12 7.46
C LEU A 52 2.37 17.52 7.60
N THR A 53 2.82 17.52 8.85
CA THR A 53 4.18 17.85 9.27
C THR A 53 4.72 16.77 10.22
N ALA A 54 5.95 16.91 10.65
CA ALA A 54 6.55 16.02 11.67
C ALA A 54 5.75 15.98 12.98
N ALA A 55 5.00 17.04 13.28
CA ALA A 55 4.28 17.20 14.57
C ALA A 55 2.87 16.60 14.55
N ASN A 56 2.25 16.41 13.37
CA ASN A 56 0.85 16.00 13.26
C ASN A 56 0.63 14.78 12.36
N GLY A 57 1.64 13.92 12.22
CA GLY A 57 1.46 12.62 11.61
C GLY A 57 1.84 12.51 10.14
N ALA A 58 2.74 13.38 9.63
CA ALA A 58 3.34 13.16 8.32
C ALA A 58 4.00 11.79 8.24
N LEU A 59 3.89 11.16 7.09
CA LEU A 59 4.53 9.89 6.81
C LEU A 59 6.05 10.02 6.95
N ARG A 60 6.67 9.05 7.60
CA ARG A 60 8.13 8.93 7.71
C ARG A 60 8.57 7.72 6.92
N LEU A 61 9.58 7.88 6.10
CA LEU A 61 10.09 6.86 5.19
C LEU A 61 11.59 6.68 5.44
N VAL A 62 12.08 5.46 5.37
CA VAL A 62 13.52 5.17 5.38
C VAL A 62 13.97 4.96 3.94
N PRO A 63 14.61 5.96 3.29
CA PRO A 63 15.05 5.83 1.91
C PRO A 63 15.99 4.64 1.72
N GLY A 64 15.79 3.87 0.64
CA GLY A 64 16.59 2.69 0.32
C GLY A 64 16.24 1.43 1.11
N SER A 65 15.33 1.50 2.08
CA SER A 65 14.98 0.36 2.93
C SER A 65 14.21 -0.78 2.23
N HIS A 66 13.74 -0.54 1.02
CA HIS A 66 13.17 -1.58 0.14
C HIS A 66 14.26 -2.53 -0.41
N HIS A 67 15.53 -2.14 -0.40
CA HIS A 67 16.61 -3.04 -0.81
C HIS A 67 16.79 -4.18 0.21
N PRO A 68 16.95 -5.44 -0.23
CA PRO A 68 16.89 -6.63 0.65
C PRO A 68 17.84 -6.58 1.85
N GLU A 69 19.07 -6.10 1.66
CA GLU A 69 20.06 -6.01 2.74
C GLU A 69 19.66 -4.98 3.81
N GLN A 70 19.25 -3.79 3.39
CA GLN A 70 18.80 -2.74 4.29
C GLN A 70 17.50 -3.12 5.00
N HIS A 71 16.57 -3.73 4.26
CA HIS A 71 15.34 -4.27 4.80
C HIS A 71 15.62 -5.29 5.92
N ALA A 72 16.48 -6.27 5.69
CA ALA A 72 16.82 -7.29 6.67
C ALA A 72 17.45 -6.70 7.93
N ARG A 73 18.30 -5.68 7.80
CA ARG A 73 18.91 -4.96 8.93
C ARG A 73 17.86 -4.24 9.78
N LEU A 74 16.94 -3.52 9.14
CA LEU A 74 15.86 -2.79 9.83
C LEU A 74 14.88 -3.75 10.50
N ALA A 75 14.48 -4.82 9.83
CA ALA A 75 13.62 -5.84 10.40
C ALA A 75 14.25 -6.53 11.63
N ALA A 76 15.55 -6.81 11.60
CA ALA A 76 16.26 -7.35 12.74
C ALA A 76 16.40 -6.34 13.90
N TYR A 77 16.58 -5.06 13.58
CA TYR A 77 16.62 -3.99 14.59
C TYR A 77 15.25 -3.80 15.24
N GLU A 78 14.20 -3.67 14.45
CA GLU A 78 12.82 -3.45 14.90
C GLU A 78 12.36 -4.59 15.82
N ARG A 79 12.54 -5.85 15.44
CA ARG A 79 12.20 -7.00 16.30
C ARG A 79 12.87 -6.97 17.67
N ARG A 80 14.08 -6.43 17.79
CA ARG A 80 14.78 -6.29 19.06
C ARG A 80 14.27 -5.13 19.90
N GLN A 81 13.86 -4.02 19.26
CA GLN A 81 13.52 -2.78 19.96
C GLN A 81 12.03 -2.69 20.32
N ARG A 82 11.15 -3.26 19.49
CA ARG A 82 9.70 -3.16 19.63
C ARG A 82 9.16 -3.57 21.00
N PRO A 83 9.53 -4.73 21.57
CA PRO A 83 8.98 -5.17 22.85
C PRO A 83 9.37 -4.25 24.03
N VAL A 84 10.46 -3.51 23.89
CA VAL A 84 11.03 -2.70 24.99
C VAL A 84 10.54 -1.24 24.95
N ARG A 85 10.12 -0.73 23.77
CA ARG A 85 9.97 0.71 23.58
C ARG A 85 8.57 1.18 23.23
N ILE A 86 7.75 0.36 22.58
CA ILE A 86 6.39 0.79 22.18
C ILE A 86 5.54 1.16 23.40
N ASP A 87 5.60 0.35 24.45
CA ASP A 87 4.79 0.56 25.65
C ASP A 87 5.46 1.48 26.69
N ALA A 88 6.79 1.55 26.68
CA ALA A 88 7.55 2.28 27.70
C ALA A 88 7.92 3.71 27.29
N ASP A 89 8.28 3.93 26.02
CA ASP A 89 8.67 5.23 25.48
C ASP A 89 8.43 5.31 23.96
N PRO A 90 7.21 5.64 23.55
CA PRO A 90 6.86 5.79 22.13
C PRO A 90 7.74 6.81 21.39
N ALA A 91 8.13 7.90 22.04
CA ALA A 91 8.98 8.93 21.44
C ALA A 91 10.39 8.41 21.17
N ALA A 92 10.97 7.65 22.10
CA ALA A 92 12.27 7.02 21.90
C ALA A 92 12.22 5.92 20.82
N TYR A 93 11.12 5.17 20.74
CA TYR A 93 10.91 4.21 19.66
C TYR A 93 10.81 4.92 18.30
N GLN A 94 10.05 6.01 18.23
CA GLN A 94 9.93 6.84 17.03
C GLN A 94 11.30 7.35 16.56
N ALA A 95 12.10 7.87 17.50
CA ALA A 95 13.42 8.43 17.22
C ALA A 95 14.49 7.36 16.90
N SER A 96 14.21 6.09 17.20
CA SER A 96 15.20 5.01 17.05
C SER A 96 15.54 4.66 15.60
N ILE A 97 14.65 4.99 14.66
CA ILE A 97 14.86 4.79 13.22
C ILE A 97 14.83 6.16 12.55
N PRO A 98 15.93 6.61 11.92
CA PRO A 98 16.02 7.91 11.28
C PRO A 98 15.26 7.89 9.94
N GLY A 99 13.98 8.21 9.97
CA GLY A 99 13.14 8.32 8.78
C GLY A 99 13.08 9.75 8.25
N TYR A 100 13.04 9.89 6.94
CA TYR A 100 12.72 11.15 6.28
C TYR A 100 11.23 11.49 6.50
N VAL A 101 10.94 12.69 6.92
CA VAL A 101 9.56 13.19 7.08
C VAL A 101 9.06 13.71 5.75
N ALA A 102 8.05 13.04 5.19
CA ALA A 102 7.36 13.50 3.99
C ALA A 102 6.20 14.44 4.40
N ALA A 103 6.52 15.71 4.63
CA ALA A 103 5.49 16.73 4.84
C ALA A 103 4.67 16.91 3.55
N THR A 104 3.35 17.06 3.71
CA THR A 104 2.41 17.18 2.58
C THR A 104 1.35 18.21 2.83
N SER A 105 0.86 18.80 1.75
CA SER A 105 -0.37 19.60 1.71
C SER A 105 -1.44 18.91 0.87
N PRO A 106 -2.73 19.26 1.03
CA PRO A 106 -3.79 18.73 0.19
C PRO A 106 -3.50 18.88 -1.31
N GLY A 107 -3.51 17.76 -2.04
CA GLY A 107 -3.13 17.69 -3.45
C GLY A 107 -1.78 17.04 -3.71
N ASP A 108 -0.92 16.95 -2.70
CA ASP A 108 0.33 16.19 -2.80
C ASP A 108 0.06 14.67 -2.76
N VAL A 109 0.92 13.93 -3.44
CA VAL A 109 0.88 12.46 -3.45
C VAL A 109 2.28 11.92 -3.17
N ILE A 110 2.38 11.07 -2.16
CA ILE A 110 3.60 10.31 -1.87
C ILE A 110 3.50 8.98 -2.62
N ALA A 111 4.56 8.60 -3.35
CA ALA A 111 4.70 7.28 -3.95
C ALA A 111 5.92 6.57 -3.35
N PHE A 112 5.75 5.32 -2.93
CA PHE A 112 6.83 4.53 -2.34
C PHE A 112 6.64 3.02 -2.61
N ASP A 113 7.76 2.29 -2.67
CA ASP A 113 7.78 0.83 -2.80
C ASP A 113 7.18 0.16 -1.55
N LEU A 114 6.39 -0.90 -1.71
CA LEU A 114 5.69 -1.59 -0.63
C LEU A 114 6.62 -2.16 0.47
N HIS A 115 7.90 -2.38 0.15
CA HIS A 115 8.91 -2.85 1.10
C HIS A 115 9.66 -1.69 1.79
N THR A 116 9.31 -0.44 1.47
CA THR A 116 9.90 0.71 2.15
C THR A 116 9.41 0.77 3.59
N TRP A 117 10.34 0.76 4.54
CA TRP A 117 10.03 0.96 5.94
C TRP A 117 9.47 2.35 6.16
N HIS A 118 8.30 2.41 6.76
CA HIS A 118 7.60 3.65 7.01
C HIS A 118 6.83 3.61 8.33
N ALA A 119 6.49 4.81 8.81
CA ALA A 119 5.76 5.03 10.06
C ALA A 119 5.04 6.37 10.03
N SER A 120 4.13 6.59 10.97
CA SER A 120 3.48 7.88 11.17
C SER A 120 3.20 8.07 12.66
N PHE A 121 3.64 9.20 13.20
CA PHE A 121 3.55 9.51 14.62
C PHE A 121 2.99 10.91 14.87
N GLY A 122 2.35 11.12 16.01
CA GLY A 122 1.86 12.42 16.46
C GLY A 122 0.59 12.90 15.79
N GLY A 123 -0.02 12.10 14.94
CA GLY A 123 -1.26 12.46 14.23
C GLY A 123 -2.47 11.67 14.70
N GLN A 124 -3.64 12.35 14.68
CA GLN A 124 -4.95 11.75 14.91
C GLN A 124 -5.91 12.24 13.84
N ASP A 125 -6.93 11.43 13.54
CA ASP A 125 -8.04 11.77 12.64
C ASP A 125 -7.60 12.25 11.25
N ARG A 126 -6.55 11.61 10.69
CA ARG A 126 -6.00 11.93 9.38
C ARG A 126 -6.78 11.23 8.28
N LEU A 127 -7.46 11.98 7.47
CA LEU A 127 -8.14 11.44 6.30
C LEU A 127 -7.14 11.29 5.14
N ALA A 128 -7.09 10.09 4.58
CA ALA A 128 -6.21 9.77 3.46
C ALA A 128 -6.95 8.98 2.38
N TRP A 129 -6.45 9.09 1.17
CA TRP A 129 -6.72 8.16 0.09
C TRP A 129 -5.43 7.43 -0.26
N THR A 130 -5.50 6.12 -0.37
CA THR A 130 -4.36 5.29 -0.78
C THR A 130 -4.73 4.42 -1.97
N ALA A 131 -3.75 4.07 -2.77
CA ALA A 131 -3.89 3.08 -3.84
C ALA A 131 -2.60 2.29 -4.00
N VAL A 132 -2.74 0.98 -4.12
CA VAL A 132 -1.65 0.06 -4.36
C VAL A 132 -1.72 -0.47 -5.78
N TYR A 133 -0.58 -0.49 -6.45
CA TYR A 133 -0.40 -1.14 -7.74
C TYR A 133 0.76 -2.13 -7.66
N GLN A 134 0.53 -3.33 -8.16
CA GLN A 134 1.56 -4.36 -8.29
C GLN A 134 1.97 -4.50 -9.76
N ARG A 135 3.24 -4.83 -10.00
CA ARG A 135 3.67 -5.27 -11.32
C ARG A 135 2.87 -6.49 -11.75
N CYS A 136 2.41 -6.50 -13.00
CA CYS A 136 1.72 -7.66 -13.55
C CYS A 136 2.66 -8.88 -13.52
N PRO A 137 2.22 -10.02 -12.95
CA PRO A 137 3.06 -11.19 -12.82
C PRO A 137 3.39 -11.80 -14.19
N GLU A 138 4.65 -12.13 -14.42
CA GLU A 138 5.15 -12.74 -15.66
C GLU A 138 5.44 -14.25 -15.49
N THR A 139 5.63 -14.69 -14.24
CA THR A 139 5.93 -16.10 -13.91
C THR A 139 4.88 -16.68 -12.96
N ALA A 140 4.77 -18.01 -12.89
CA ALA A 140 3.90 -18.70 -11.95
C ALA A 140 4.20 -18.31 -10.48
N ALA A 141 5.47 -18.20 -10.13
CA ALA A 141 5.88 -17.83 -8.78
C ALA A 141 5.50 -16.37 -8.42
N GLU A 142 5.57 -15.46 -9.38
CA GLU A 142 5.07 -14.09 -9.19
C GLU A 142 3.55 -14.05 -9.07
N ARG A 143 2.85 -14.81 -9.91
CA ARG A 143 1.40 -14.95 -9.83
C ARG A 143 0.96 -15.46 -8.46
N ASP A 144 1.61 -16.49 -7.92
CA ASP A 144 1.31 -17.01 -6.60
C ASP A 144 1.55 -15.98 -5.50
N ARG A 145 2.60 -15.15 -5.60
CA ARG A 145 2.83 -14.04 -4.67
C ARG A 145 1.74 -12.99 -4.76
N THR A 146 1.39 -12.58 -5.97
CA THR A 146 0.30 -11.62 -6.23
C THR A 146 -1.02 -12.09 -5.64
N LEU A 147 -1.40 -13.35 -5.88
CA LEU A 147 -2.64 -13.91 -5.35
C LEU A 147 -2.62 -13.98 -3.81
N ARG A 148 -1.49 -14.32 -3.19
CA ARG A 148 -1.35 -14.28 -1.73
C ARG A 148 -1.46 -12.86 -1.20
N SER A 149 -0.77 -11.89 -1.79
CA SER A 149 -0.83 -10.49 -1.36
C SER A 149 -2.27 -9.96 -1.38
N VAL A 150 -2.98 -10.16 -2.48
CA VAL A 150 -4.39 -9.74 -2.59
C VAL A 150 -5.28 -10.49 -1.59
N HIS A 151 -5.07 -11.80 -1.41
CA HIS A 151 -5.82 -12.60 -0.44
C HIS A 151 -5.54 -12.15 1.01
N ASP A 152 -4.28 -11.92 1.37
CA ASP A 152 -3.89 -11.51 2.71
C ASP A 152 -4.43 -10.11 3.03
N SER A 153 -4.39 -9.19 2.09
CA SER A 153 -5.03 -7.87 2.23
C SER A 153 -6.53 -8.00 2.47
N PHE A 154 -7.18 -8.96 1.82
CA PHE A 154 -8.60 -9.25 1.97
C PHE A 154 -8.94 -9.82 3.36
N GLU A 155 -8.15 -10.76 3.88
CA GLU A 155 -8.43 -11.44 5.15
C GLU A 155 -8.02 -10.61 6.38
N GLN A 156 -6.91 -9.87 6.29
CA GLN A 156 -6.32 -9.21 7.47
C GLN A 156 -6.89 -7.81 7.75
N GLY A 157 -7.35 -7.10 6.75
CA GLY A 157 -7.45 -5.65 6.87
C GLY A 157 -8.85 -5.14 7.15
N PHE A 158 -9.87 -5.86 6.76
CA PHE A 158 -11.07 -5.12 6.43
C PHE A 158 -12.32 -5.69 7.10
N ARG A 159 -12.24 -5.85 8.42
CA ARG A 159 -13.44 -6.06 9.22
C ARG A 159 -14.38 -4.88 9.04
N GLY A 160 -15.46 -5.08 8.29
CA GLY A 160 -16.42 -4.04 7.95
C GLY A 160 -16.33 -3.53 6.51
N PHE A 161 -15.43 -4.04 5.71
CA PHE A 161 -15.40 -3.77 4.27
C PHE A 161 -16.57 -4.46 3.58
N ASP A 162 -17.19 -3.72 2.67
CA ASP A 162 -18.19 -4.27 1.77
C ASP A 162 -17.46 -5.16 0.74
N ARG A 163 -17.65 -6.47 0.88
CA ARG A 163 -17.04 -7.48 0.00
C ARG A 163 -17.43 -7.30 -1.47
N ASP A 164 -18.56 -6.65 -1.74
CA ASP A 164 -18.99 -6.30 -3.09
C ASP A 164 -18.10 -5.23 -3.76
N ARG A 165 -17.21 -4.61 -3.01
CA ARG A 165 -16.36 -3.51 -3.48
C ARG A 165 -14.88 -3.86 -3.57
N TYR A 166 -14.51 -5.02 -3.09
CA TYR A 166 -13.11 -5.45 -3.08
C TYR A 166 -12.87 -6.59 -4.07
N PRO A 167 -11.75 -6.70 -4.80
CA PRO A 167 -10.61 -5.74 -4.84
C PRO A 167 -10.91 -4.45 -5.60
N VAL A 168 -11.94 -4.39 -6.39
CA VAL A 168 -12.36 -3.21 -7.15
C VAL A 168 -13.88 -3.19 -7.33
N TRP A 169 -14.44 -2.00 -7.38
CA TRP A 169 -15.87 -1.78 -7.53
C TRP A 169 -16.42 -2.39 -8.82
N ARG A 170 -17.61 -2.99 -8.74
CA ARG A 170 -18.34 -3.52 -9.90
C ARG A 170 -18.51 -2.49 -11.01
N ASP A 171 -18.92 -1.27 -10.66
CA ASP A 171 -19.08 -0.18 -11.60
C ASP A 171 -17.77 0.19 -12.28
N TRP A 172 -16.64 0.04 -11.58
CA TRP A 172 -15.33 0.25 -12.16
C TRP A 172 -15.02 -0.81 -13.22
N LEU A 173 -15.35 -2.06 -12.97
CA LEU A 173 -15.16 -3.16 -13.92
C LEU A 173 -16.18 -3.09 -15.06
N GLY A 174 -17.47 -2.85 -14.76
CA GLY A 174 -18.53 -2.71 -15.76
C GLY A 174 -18.32 -1.52 -16.70
N GLY A 175 -17.68 -0.45 -16.20
CA GLY A 175 -17.34 0.73 -17.00
C GLY A 175 -16.08 0.60 -17.87
N ALA A 176 -15.56 -0.60 -18.10
CA ALA A 176 -14.33 -0.85 -18.87
C ALA A 176 -14.39 -0.25 -20.28
N ALA A 177 -15.52 -0.39 -20.97
CA ALA A 177 -15.72 0.13 -22.32
C ALA A 177 -15.71 1.66 -22.40
N ALA A 178 -16.02 2.35 -21.29
CA ALA A 178 -16.09 3.81 -21.26
C ALA A 178 -14.72 4.48 -21.08
N HIS A 179 -13.68 3.72 -20.78
CA HIS A 179 -12.35 4.28 -20.52
C HIS A 179 -11.23 3.43 -21.10
N PRO A 180 -10.49 3.93 -22.12
CA PRO A 180 -9.52 3.13 -22.89
C PRO A 180 -8.39 2.54 -22.06
N ARG A 181 -8.03 3.18 -20.93
CA ARG A 181 -6.97 2.69 -20.02
C ARG A 181 -7.46 1.61 -19.04
N ARG A 182 -8.76 1.46 -18.86
CA ARG A 182 -9.35 0.53 -17.90
C ARG A 182 -9.42 -0.91 -18.43
N ALA A 183 -9.87 -1.08 -19.65
CA ALA A 183 -10.03 -2.41 -20.26
C ALA A 183 -8.73 -3.25 -20.23
N PRO A 184 -7.55 -2.72 -20.62
CA PRO A 184 -6.29 -3.48 -20.53
C PRO A 184 -5.93 -3.90 -19.09
N VAL A 185 -6.21 -3.04 -18.10
CA VAL A 185 -5.92 -3.34 -16.68
C VAL A 185 -6.83 -4.47 -16.19
N ILE A 186 -8.11 -4.43 -16.49
CA ILE A 186 -9.06 -5.50 -16.12
C ILE A 186 -8.66 -6.83 -16.77
N GLU A 187 -8.21 -6.81 -18.01
CA GLU A 187 -7.75 -8.02 -18.68
C GLU A 187 -6.50 -8.61 -17.99
N ARG A 188 -5.57 -7.76 -17.57
CA ARG A 188 -4.39 -8.19 -16.76
C ARG A 188 -4.82 -8.79 -15.42
N MET A 189 -5.82 -8.21 -14.75
CA MET A 189 -6.37 -8.75 -13.50
C MET A 189 -6.99 -10.14 -13.69
N ARG A 190 -7.73 -10.35 -14.77
CA ARG A 190 -8.27 -11.67 -15.12
C ARG A 190 -7.14 -12.66 -15.39
N HIS A 191 -6.16 -12.27 -16.19
CA HIS A 191 -5.03 -13.13 -16.51
C HIS A 191 -4.20 -13.50 -15.26
N ALA A 192 -4.02 -12.56 -14.34
CA ALA A 192 -3.38 -12.81 -13.05
C ALA A 192 -4.23 -13.70 -12.13
N GLY A 193 -5.54 -13.80 -12.35
CA GLY A 193 -6.47 -14.60 -11.54
C GLY A 193 -6.99 -13.88 -10.29
N VAL A 194 -6.70 -12.59 -10.11
CA VAL A 194 -7.13 -11.84 -8.91
C VAL A 194 -8.65 -11.66 -8.85
N LEU A 195 -9.34 -11.68 -10.00
CA LEU A 195 -10.79 -11.61 -10.05
C LEU A 195 -11.47 -12.96 -9.78
N ASP A 196 -10.69 -14.03 -9.64
CA ASP A 196 -11.17 -15.38 -9.32
C ASP A 196 -11.01 -15.75 -7.85
N LEU A 197 -10.42 -14.88 -7.04
CA LEU A 197 -10.27 -15.10 -5.61
C LEU A 197 -11.64 -15.17 -4.91
N PRO A 198 -11.77 -16.04 -3.87
CA PRO A 198 -12.98 -16.07 -3.05
C PRO A 198 -13.30 -14.67 -2.50
N GLY A 199 -14.56 -14.25 -2.62
CA GLY A 199 -14.97 -12.89 -2.28
C GLY A 199 -14.93 -11.90 -3.46
N ALA A 200 -14.14 -12.17 -4.50
CA ALA A 200 -14.26 -11.44 -5.76
C ALA A 200 -15.46 -11.93 -6.61
N ARG A 201 -15.89 -13.18 -6.40
CA ARG A 201 -16.98 -13.81 -7.16
C ARG A 201 -18.38 -13.54 -6.63
N ASP A 202 -18.53 -13.25 -5.36
CA ASP A 202 -19.86 -13.09 -4.72
C ASP A 202 -20.57 -11.82 -5.19
N GLY A 203 -20.05 -11.21 -6.18
CA GLY A 203 -20.51 -9.97 -6.72
C GLY A 203 -20.43 -9.77 -8.23
N TRP A 204 -20.08 -10.76 -9.03
CA TRP A 204 -19.96 -10.66 -10.51
C TRP A 204 -21.08 -11.37 -11.24
#